data_a45c8390a743b8781e5d75ffee59f6c7
#
_entry.id   a45c8390a743b8781e5d75ffee59f6c7
#
_cell.length_a   1.000
_cell.length_b   1.000
_cell.length_c   1.000
_cell.angle_alpha   90.00
_cell.angle_beta   90.00
_cell.angle_gamma   90.00
#
_symmetry.space_group_name_H-M   'P 1'
#
loop_
_entity.id
_entity.type
_entity.pdbx_description
1 polymer ?
#
loop_
_entity_poly.entity_id
_entity_poly.type
_entity_poly.pdbx_seq_one_letter_code
_entity_poly.pdbx_strand_id
1 'polypeptide(L)'
;MTQSHRKAIVTGATSGIGKEVAKLLAERGWLVGIAGRRVDRLEAMRQSHEGIVCCQQIDVTSPDAPSRLLTLIGQLGGMDLYFHSSGIGWQNNLLDVEKELKTVETNGLGFVRMVDAAFNWFAEKSSENKDSTASHPSYQIACITSIAGTKGLGAAPSYSSTKRFQSHYLECLTQQARMRHLNISITDIRPGFVKTDLIAGSNYPLQLDAKDVAKSIVRAVEKGKSVKVIDWRYALLVFLWSLIPRWVWTRMMIAK
;
A
#
# COMPACT_ATOMS: atom_id res chain seq x y z
N MET A 1 -12.05 20.25 -25.26
CA MET A 1 -11.14 20.13 -24.12
C MET A 1 -11.05 18.65 -23.76
N THR A 2 -9.96 17.97 -24.06
CA THR A 2 -9.72 16.58 -23.71
C THR A 2 -9.61 16.50 -22.19
N GLN A 3 -10.56 15.85 -21.54
CA GLN A 3 -10.54 15.62 -20.10
C GLN A 3 -9.28 14.80 -19.76
N SER A 4 -8.33 15.42 -19.09
CA SER A 4 -7.09 14.73 -18.66
C SER A 4 -7.47 13.68 -17.62
N HIS A 5 -7.39 12.40 -17.99
CA HIS A 5 -7.62 11.29 -17.05
C HIS A 5 -6.50 11.25 -16.03
N ARG A 6 -6.84 11.10 -14.75
CA ARG A 6 -5.87 10.82 -13.69
C ARG A 6 -5.22 9.45 -13.89
N LYS A 7 -3.94 9.32 -13.54
CA LYS A 7 -3.13 8.14 -13.77
C LYS A 7 -2.70 7.50 -12.46
N ALA A 8 -2.93 6.20 -12.32
CA ALA A 8 -2.54 5.46 -11.12
C ALA A 8 -1.66 4.26 -11.45
N ILE A 9 -0.66 4.01 -10.62
CA ILE A 9 0.08 2.75 -10.64
C ILE A 9 -0.22 1.98 -9.36
N VAL A 10 -0.59 0.71 -9.53
CA VAL A 10 -0.91 -0.21 -8.43
C VAL A 10 0.06 -1.37 -8.43
N THR A 11 0.92 -1.46 -7.40
CA THR A 11 1.79 -2.63 -7.18
C THR A 11 1.12 -3.63 -6.24
N GLY A 12 1.36 -4.93 -6.48
CA GLY A 12 0.63 -6.00 -5.79
C GLY A 12 -0.79 -6.20 -6.32
N ALA A 13 -1.03 -5.86 -7.60
CA ALA A 13 -2.34 -5.87 -8.22
C ALA A 13 -2.88 -7.26 -8.62
N THR A 14 -2.11 -8.34 -8.45
CA THR A 14 -2.52 -9.67 -8.93
C THR A 14 -3.53 -10.41 -8.03
N SER A 15 -3.83 -9.89 -6.84
CA SER A 15 -4.81 -10.47 -5.90
C SER A 15 -5.24 -9.48 -4.81
N GLY A 16 -6.23 -9.86 -4.02
CA GLY A 16 -6.64 -9.18 -2.80
C GLY A 16 -6.97 -7.70 -2.98
N ILE A 17 -6.53 -6.89 -2.03
CA ILE A 17 -6.86 -5.45 -1.98
C ILE A 17 -6.34 -4.71 -3.23
N GLY A 18 -5.09 -4.96 -3.64
CA GLY A 18 -4.48 -4.29 -4.79
C GLY A 18 -5.25 -4.51 -6.08
N LYS A 19 -5.72 -5.76 -6.30
CA LYS A 19 -6.58 -6.11 -7.43
C LYS A 19 -7.89 -5.31 -7.43
N GLU A 20 -8.58 -5.27 -6.30
CA GLU A 20 -9.89 -4.59 -6.20
C GLU A 20 -9.74 -3.05 -6.28
N VAL A 21 -8.65 -2.49 -5.75
CA VAL A 21 -8.34 -1.05 -5.91
C VAL A 21 -8.05 -0.71 -7.36
N ALA A 22 -7.23 -1.50 -8.06
CA ALA A 22 -6.93 -1.27 -9.49
C ALA A 22 -8.20 -1.27 -10.34
N LYS A 23 -9.09 -2.25 -10.14
CA LYS A 23 -10.39 -2.31 -10.83
C LYS A 23 -11.26 -1.09 -10.56
N LEU A 24 -11.42 -0.75 -9.28
CA LEU A 24 -12.26 0.38 -8.88
C LEU A 24 -11.75 1.73 -9.40
N LEU A 25 -10.43 1.92 -9.46
CA LEU A 25 -9.85 3.13 -10.07
C LEU A 25 -10.15 3.17 -11.58
N ALA A 26 -9.98 2.06 -12.30
CA ALA A 26 -10.33 1.95 -13.71
C ALA A 26 -11.82 2.25 -13.98
N GLU A 27 -12.72 1.65 -13.18
CA GLU A 27 -14.17 1.91 -13.23
C GLU A 27 -14.53 3.38 -12.97
N ARG A 28 -13.69 4.12 -12.24
CA ARG A 28 -13.83 5.56 -11.99
C ARG A 28 -13.17 6.46 -13.03
N GLY A 29 -12.75 5.89 -14.14
CA GLY A 29 -12.19 6.63 -15.27
C GLY A 29 -10.71 7.00 -15.12
N TRP A 30 -9.97 6.36 -14.19
CA TRP A 30 -8.53 6.50 -14.14
C TRP A 30 -7.86 5.61 -15.18
N LEU A 31 -6.76 6.06 -15.76
CA LEU A 31 -5.84 5.19 -16.48
C LEU A 31 -4.93 4.50 -15.46
N VAL A 32 -4.95 3.17 -15.47
CA VAL A 32 -4.26 2.37 -14.43
C VAL A 32 -3.18 1.51 -15.05
N GLY A 33 -1.94 1.67 -14.56
CA GLY A 33 -0.86 0.73 -14.74
C GLY A 33 -0.78 -0.23 -13.55
N ILE A 34 -0.65 -1.53 -13.81
CA ILE A 34 -0.62 -2.54 -12.78
C ILE A 34 0.69 -3.32 -12.75
N ALA A 35 1.15 -3.69 -11.53
CA ALA A 35 2.38 -4.44 -11.36
C ALA A 35 2.25 -5.56 -10.33
N GLY A 36 3.03 -6.62 -10.52
CA GLY A 36 3.12 -7.78 -9.66
C GLY A 36 3.97 -8.88 -10.27
N ARG A 37 4.09 -10.02 -9.57
CA ARG A 37 4.95 -11.14 -10.00
C ARG A 37 4.31 -12.07 -11.04
N ARG A 38 2.96 -12.19 -11.03
CA ARG A 38 2.19 -13.16 -11.82
C ARG A 38 1.72 -12.50 -13.12
N VAL A 39 2.49 -12.69 -14.18
CA VAL A 39 2.26 -12.05 -15.50
C VAL A 39 0.92 -12.44 -16.09
N ASP A 40 0.56 -13.72 -16.02
CA ASP A 40 -0.71 -14.27 -16.47
C ASP A 40 -1.91 -13.52 -15.90
N ARG A 41 -1.88 -13.24 -14.58
CA ARG A 41 -2.94 -12.51 -13.88
C ARG A 41 -2.97 -11.02 -14.24
N LEU A 42 -1.80 -10.41 -14.47
CA LEU A 42 -1.72 -9.01 -14.89
C LEU A 42 -2.33 -8.84 -16.28
N GLU A 43 -1.94 -9.69 -17.23
CA GLU A 43 -2.47 -9.64 -18.59
C GLU A 43 -3.98 -9.92 -18.65
N ALA A 44 -4.47 -10.92 -17.90
CA ALA A 44 -5.89 -11.18 -17.80
C ALA A 44 -6.67 -9.97 -17.23
N MET A 45 -6.11 -9.26 -16.23
CA MET A 45 -6.74 -8.04 -15.72
C MET A 45 -6.74 -6.90 -16.74
N ARG A 46 -5.63 -6.71 -17.46
CA ARG A 46 -5.52 -5.69 -18.50
C ARG A 46 -6.51 -5.93 -19.64
N GLN A 47 -6.70 -7.18 -20.06
CA GLN A 47 -7.66 -7.55 -21.10
C GLN A 47 -9.13 -7.40 -20.68
N SER A 48 -9.41 -7.58 -19.38
CA SER A 48 -10.79 -7.58 -18.86
C SER A 48 -11.28 -6.23 -18.31
N HIS A 49 -10.43 -5.18 -18.27
CA HIS A 49 -10.78 -3.87 -17.72
C HIS A 49 -10.17 -2.75 -18.58
N GLU A 50 -10.99 -2.06 -19.31
CA GLU A 50 -10.60 -1.04 -20.30
C GLU A 50 -9.69 0.07 -19.71
N GLY A 51 -9.96 0.53 -18.50
CA GLY A 51 -9.12 1.53 -17.80
C GLY A 51 -7.77 1.00 -17.29
N ILE A 52 -7.50 -0.33 -17.34
CA ILE A 52 -6.20 -0.90 -17.06
C ILE A 52 -5.40 -0.99 -18.35
N VAL A 53 -4.58 0.02 -18.60
CA VAL A 53 -3.97 0.24 -19.93
C VAL A 53 -2.60 -0.38 -20.14
N CYS A 54 -1.85 -0.60 -19.06
CA CYS A 54 -0.52 -1.23 -19.10
C CYS A 54 -0.26 -2.09 -17.86
N CYS A 55 0.67 -3.04 -18.01
CA CYS A 55 1.11 -3.88 -16.91
C CYS A 55 2.60 -4.21 -17.02
N GLN A 56 3.24 -4.44 -15.86
CA GLN A 56 4.66 -4.76 -15.77
C GLN A 56 4.88 -5.85 -14.73
N GLN A 57 5.69 -6.86 -15.08
CA GLN A 57 6.17 -7.80 -14.07
C GLN A 57 7.17 -7.10 -13.15
N ILE A 58 6.84 -6.99 -11.87
CA ILE A 58 7.72 -6.42 -10.85
C ILE A 58 7.72 -7.35 -9.64
N ASP A 59 8.91 -7.85 -9.27
CA ASP A 59 9.17 -8.39 -7.95
C ASP A 59 9.83 -7.29 -7.12
N VAL A 60 9.16 -6.83 -6.06
CA VAL A 60 9.65 -5.72 -5.22
C VAL A 60 10.96 -6.04 -4.51
N THR A 61 11.30 -7.34 -4.36
CA THR A 61 12.56 -7.79 -3.75
C THR A 61 13.75 -7.67 -4.70
N SER A 62 13.50 -7.62 -6.00
CA SER A 62 14.54 -7.52 -7.02
C SER A 62 15.21 -6.13 -7.03
N PRO A 63 16.54 -6.04 -7.21
CA PRO A 63 17.24 -4.77 -7.33
C PRO A 63 16.77 -3.90 -8.49
N ASP A 64 16.24 -4.50 -9.58
CA ASP A 64 15.74 -3.79 -10.76
C ASP A 64 14.28 -3.32 -10.63
N ALA A 65 13.61 -3.59 -9.50
CA ALA A 65 12.22 -3.19 -9.28
C ALA A 65 11.97 -1.68 -9.47
N PRO A 66 12.85 -0.76 -8.99
CA PRO A 66 12.69 0.68 -9.25
C PRO A 66 12.71 1.04 -10.73
N SER A 67 13.65 0.50 -11.51
CA SER A 67 13.74 0.79 -12.95
C SER A 67 12.54 0.26 -13.72
N ARG A 68 12.01 -0.89 -13.34
CA ARG A 68 10.76 -1.44 -13.90
C ARG A 68 9.56 -0.57 -13.55
N LEU A 69 9.51 0.01 -12.35
CA LEU A 69 8.48 1.00 -12.00
C LEU A 69 8.56 2.23 -12.90
N LEU A 70 9.74 2.79 -13.11
CA LEU A 70 9.93 3.93 -14.01
C LEU A 70 9.52 3.60 -15.45
N THR A 71 9.82 2.39 -15.93
CA THR A 71 9.34 1.92 -17.24
C THR A 71 7.81 1.90 -17.31
N LEU A 72 7.14 1.39 -16.26
CA LEU A 72 5.67 1.36 -16.21
C LEU A 72 5.08 2.77 -16.16
N ILE A 73 5.70 3.71 -15.43
CA ILE A 73 5.32 5.13 -15.43
C ILE A 73 5.43 5.72 -16.83
N GLY A 74 6.51 5.41 -17.55
CA GLY A 74 6.71 5.84 -18.95
C GLY A 74 5.64 5.28 -19.89
N GLN A 75 5.31 4.00 -19.78
CA GLN A 75 4.23 3.36 -20.56
C GLN A 75 2.86 3.99 -20.29
N LEU A 76 2.58 4.38 -19.04
CA LEU A 76 1.34 5.06 -18.65
C LEU A 76 1.33 6.55 -19.08
N GLY A 77 2.49 7.10 -19.43
CA GLY A 77 2.66 8.52 -19.77
C GLY A 77 2.58 9.45 -18.55
N GLY A 78 2.98 8.97 -17.36
CA GLY A 78 2.98 9.71 -16.11
C GLY A 78 2.23 8.99 -14.99
N MET A 79 2.19 9.61 -13.79
CA MET A 79 1.52 9.04 -12.62
C MET A 79 1.05 10.17 -11.69
N ASP A 80 -0.19 10.08 -11.18
CA ASP A 80 -0.75 10.97 -10.16
C ASP A 80 -0.89 10.26 -8.82
N LEU A 81 -1.08 8.92 -8.85
CA LEU A 81 -1.20 8.06 -7.67
C LEU A 81 -0.28 6.85 -7.78
N TYR A 82 0.58 6.67 -6.80
CA TYR A 82 1.26 5.40 -6.53
C TYR A 82 0.55 4.66 -5.40
N PHE A 83 0.02 3.46 -5.68
CA PHE A 83 -0.63 2.61 -4.68
C PHE A 83 0.20 1.36 -4.42
N HIS A 84 0.78 1.25 -3.22
CA HIS A 84 1.59 0.11 -2.80
C HIS A 84 0.76 -0.90 -2.02
N SER A 85 0.53 -2.07 -2.62
CA SER A 85 -0.18 -3.19 -1.99
C SER A 85 0.65 -4.49 -1.94
N SER A 86 1.92 -4.43 -2.31
CA SER A 86 2.81 -5.59 -2.20
C SER A 86 3.17 -5.84 -0.73
N GLY A 87 3.00 -7.08 -0.30
CA GLY A 87 3.36 -7.49 1.05
C GLY A 87 2.99 -8.94 1.31
N ILE A 88 3.70 -9.54 2.24
CA ILE A 88 3.49 -10.92 2.70
C ILE A 88 3.52 -10.97 4.22
N GLY A 89 3.06 -12.10 4.78
CA GLY A 89 3.15 -12.34 6.21
C GLY A 89 2.62 -13.71 6.57
N TRP A 90 3.17 -14.27 7.62
CA TRP A 90 2.77 -15.55 8.19
C TRP A 90 2.61 -15.44 9.69
N GLN A 91 1.78 -16.30 10.26
CA GLN A 91 1.96 -16.68 11.65
C GLN A 91 3.22 -17.55 11.77
N ASN A 92 4.08 -17.23 12.73
CA ASN A 92 5.38 -17.85 12.87
C ASN A 92 5.77 -18.03 14.35
N ASN A 93 5.01 -18.82 15.05
CA ASN A 93 5.18 -19.06 16.49
C ASN A 93 6.51 -19.77 16.82
N LEU A 94 7.12 -20.45 15.86
CA LEU A 94 8.38 -21.21 16.03
C LEU A 94 9.60 -20.43 15.52
N LEU A 95 9.40 -19.18 15.07
CA LEU A 95 10.47 -18.33 14.52
C LEU A 95 11.26 -19.00 13.38
N ASP A 96 10.55 -19.62 12.43
CA ASP A 96 11.13 -20.07 11.19
C ASP A 96 11.83 -18.89 10.49
N VAL A 97 13.16 -18.96 10.45
CA VAL A 97 14.03 -17.84 10.01
C VAL A 97 13.79 -17.48 8.54
N GLU A 98 13.51 -18.45 7.68
CA GLU A 98 13.26 -18.21 6.26
C GLU A 98 11.99 -17.33 6.07
N LYS A 99 10.91 -17.62 6.80
CA LYS A 99 9.69 -16.82 6.77
C LYS A 99 9.90 -15.40 7.31
N GLU A 100 10.67 -15.27 8.41
CA GLU A 100 11.01 -13.98 8.99
C GLU A 100 11.80 -13.13 7.99
N LEU A 101 12.90 -13.67 7.44
CA LEU A 101 13.75 -12.96 6.49
C LEU A 101 12.99 -12.57 5.20
N LYS A 102 12.20 -13.50 4.65
CA LYS A 102 11.39 -13.24 3.46
C LYS A 102 10.34 -12.15 3.67
N THR A 103 9.78 -12.09 4.88
CA THR A 103 8.85 -11.02 5.27
C THR A 103 9.57 -9.67 5.35
N VAL A 104 10.75 -9.61 5.97
CA VAL A 104 11.57 -8.40 6.07
C VAL A 104 12.03 -7.93 4.69
N GLU A 105 12.49 -8.84 3.85
CA GLU A 105 12.91 -8.52 2.50
C GLU A 105 11.78 -7.90 1.66
N THR A 106 10.60 -8.51 1.68
CA THR A 106 9.45 -8.01 0.91
C THR A 106 8.86 -6.74 1.51
N ASN A 107 8.54 -6.76 2.81
CA ASN A 107 7.81 -5.66 3.47
C ASN A 107 8.73 -4.53 3.95
N GLY A 108 10.03 -4.77 4.10
CA GLY A 108 11.04 -3.78 4.45
C GLY A 108 11.77 -3.27 3.22
N LEU A 109 12.74 -4.05 2.72
CA LEU A 109 13.60 -3.62 1.61
C LEU A 109 12.80 -3.37 0.32
N GLY A 110 11.93 -4.30 -0.06
CA GLY A 110 11.08 -4.16 -1.24
C GLY A 110 10.14 -2.97 -1.16
N PHE A 111 9.59 -2.70 0.04
CA PHE A 111 8.77 -1.53 0.29
C PHE A 111 9.56 -0.23 0.07
N VAL A 112 10.75 -0.09 0.68
CA VAL A 112 11.58 1.11 0.54
C VAL A 112 11.96 1.33 -0.92
N ARG A 113 12.46 0.31 -1.63
CA ARG A 113 12.81 0.41 -3.05
C ARG A 113 11.70 1.03 -3.89
N MET A 114 10.50 0.55 -3.71
CA MET A 114 9.36 0.95 -4.53
C MET A 114 8.78 2.32 -4.14
N VAL A 115 8.66 2.58 -2.84
CA VAL A 115 8.08 3.83 -2.34
C VAL A 115 9.03 5.00 -2.57
N ASP A 116 10.34 4.80 -2.39
CA ASP A 116 11.33 5.83 -2.66
C ASP A 116 11.44 6.16 -4.15
N ALA A 117 11.37 5.15 -5.02
CA ALA A 117 11.34 5.39 -6.47
C ALA A 117 10.12 6.24 -6.88
N ALA A 118 8.94 5.93 -6.33
CA ALA A 118 7.73 6.72 -6.57
C ALA A 118 7.83 8.13 -5.96
N PHE A 119 8.32 8.25 -4.73
CA PHE A 119 8.50 9.53 -4.06
C PHE A 119 9.47 10.44 -4.81
N ASN A 120 10.62 9.93 -5.23
CA ASN A 120 11.62 10.69 -5.97
C ASN A 120 11.08 11.14 -7.34
N TRP A 121 10.38 10.27 -8.06
CA TRP A 121 9.72 10.65 -9.30
C TRP A 121 8.71 11.80 -9.09
N PHE A 122 7.87 11.73 -8.07
CA PHE A 122 6.95 12.81 -7.71
C PHE A 122 7.68 14.08 -7.27
N ALA A 123 8.79 13.96 -6.55
CA ALA A 123 9.59 15.11 -6.12
C ALA A 123 10.18 15.88 -7.31
N GLU A 124 10.68 15.18 -8.33
CA GLU A 124 11.13 15.78 -9.57
C GLU A 124 10.00 16.51 -10.26
N LYS A 125 8.84 15.85 -10.46
CA LYS A 125 7.68 16.45 -11.11
C LYS A 125 7.05 17.60 -10.32
N SER A 126 7.04 17.53 -8.99
CA SER A 126 6.57 18.62 -8.14
C SER A 126 7.48 19.86 -8.24
N SER A 127 8.78 19.68 -8.45
CA SER A 127 9.72 20.77 -8.62
C SER A 127 9.60 21.44 -9.98
N GLU A 128 9.21 20.70 -11.03
CA GLU A 128 8.94 21.23 -12.36
C GLU A 128 7.66 22.09 -12.41
N ASN A 129 6.66 21.78 -11.56
CA ASN A 129 5.33 22.40 -11.57
C ASN A 129 5.09 23.39 -10.40
N LYS A 130 6.09 24.18 -10.01
CA LYS A 130 6.01 25.12 -8.86
C LYS A 130 4.91 26.19 -8.97
N ASP A 131 4.40 26.48 -10.14
CA ASP A 131 3.39 27.52 -10.39
C ASP A 131 1.93 27.06 -10.23
N SER A 132 1.68 25.80 -9.83
CA SER A 132 0.31 25.32 -9.65
C SER A 132 -0.29 25.82 -8.33
N THR A 133 -1.19 26.78 -8.39
CA THR A 133 -2.04 27.29 -7.28
C THR A 133 -3.13 26.31 -6.87
N ALA A 134 -2.97 25.00 -7.18
CA ALA A 134 -3.98 23.98 -6.90
C ALA A 134 -4.16 23.78 -5.39
N SER A 135 -5.40 23.87 -4.93
CA SER A 135 -5.80 23.68 -3.53
C SER A 135 -5.66 22.23 -3.03
N HIS A 136 -5.35 21.28 -3.90
CA HIS A 136 -5.18 19.86 -3.59
C HIS A 136 -3.80 19.36 -4.00
N PRO A 137 -3.21 18.37 -3.27
CA PRO A 137 -1.94 17.77 -3.66
C PRO A 137 -2.04 17.18 -5.08
N SER A 138 -1.06 17.54 -5.93
CA SER A 138 -1.02 17.06 -7.31
C SER A 138 -0.66 15.57 -7.37
N TYR A 139 0.14 15.08 -6.40
CA TYR A 139 0.68 13.72 -6.37
C TYR A 139 0.33 13.00 -5.07
N GLN A 140 0.08 11.69 -5.17
CA GLN A 140 -0.37 10.90 -4.04
C GLN A 140 0.40 9.57 -3.94
N ILE A 141 0.82 9.22 -2.73
CA ILE A 141 1.33 7.89 -2.38
C ILE A 141 0.38 7.28 -1.35
N ALA A 142 -0.14 6.11 -1.63
CA ALA A 142 -0.96 5.37 -0.68
C ALA A 142 -0.43 3.94 -0.50
N CYS A 143 -0.23 3.51 0.74
CA CYS A 143 0.38 2.23 1.04
C CYS A 143 -0.48 1.41 1.99
N ILE A 144 -0.61 0.11 1.70
CA ILE A 144 -1.25 -0.85 2.60
C ILE A 144 -0.26 -1.27 3.67
N THR A 145 -0.48 -0.76 4.88
CA THR A 145 0.20 -1.23 6.08
C THR A 145 -0.68 -2.25 6.83
N SER A 146 -0.95 -2.08 8.11
CA SER A 146 -1.88 -2.92 8.86
C SER A 146 -2.14 -2.36 10.25
N ILE A 147 -3.27 -2.70 10.86
CA ILE A 147 -3.47 -2.54 12.31
C ILE A 147 -2.45 -3.35 13.13
N ALA A 148 -1.89 -4.43 12.56
CA ALA A 148 -0.84 -5.25 13.18
C ALA A 148 0.45 -4.46 13.46
N GLY A 149 0.66 -3.31 12.82
CA GLY A 149 1.75 -2.39 13.12
C GLY A 149 1.54 -1.53 14.37
N THR A 150 0.37 -1.58 15.02
CA THR A 150 0.08 -0.75 16.20
C THR A 150 0.83 -1.22 17.45
N LYS A 151 0.87 -2.52 17.66
CA LYS A 151 1.57 -3.19 18.77
C LYS A 151 2.30 -4.42 18.26
N GLY A 152 3.36 -4.85 18.96
CA GLY A 152 4.06 -6.09 18.63
C GLY A 152 3.16 -7.31 18.81
N LEU A 153 3.08 -8.17 17.81
CA LEU A 153 2.30 -9.41 17.84
C LEU A 153 3.25 -10.61 17.85
N GLY A 154 3.31 -11.34 18.96
CA GLY A 154 4.19 -12.50 19.13
C GLY A 154 3.91 -13.64 18.13
N ALA A 155 2.68 -13.77 17.66
CA ALA A 155 2.30 -14.77 16.66
C ALA A 155 2.84 -14.48 15.24
N ALA A 156 3.28 -13.24 14.95
CA ALA A 156 3.75 -12.84 13.62
C ALA A 156 4.81 -11.71 13.74
N PRO A 157 6.01 -12.00 14.28
CA PRO A 157 6.97 -10.96 14.66
C PRO A 157 7.42 -10.09 13.50
N SER A 158 7.96 -10.67 12.42
CA SER A 158 8.41 -9.90 11.25
C SER A 158 7.27 -9.15 10.58
N TYR A 159 6.08 -9.76 10.46
CA TYR A 159 4.94 -9.09 9.87
C TYR A 159 4.53 -7.84 10.66
N SER A 160 4.31 -8.00 11.97
CA SER A 160 3.94 -6.90 12.85
C SER A 160 5.00 -5.79 12.85
N SER A 161 6.27 -6.16 12.98
CA SER A 161 7.39 -5.22 12.99
C SER A 161 7.55 -4.48 11.66
N THR A 162 7.45 -5.19 10.53
CA THR A 162 7.54 -4.54 9.21
C THR A 162 6.36 -3.63 8.92
N LYS A 163 5.15 -3.97 9.38
CA LYS A 163 3.98 -3.09 9.25
C LYS A 163 4.11 -1.82 10.11
N ARG A 164 4.76 -1.91 11.27
CA ARG A 164 5.13 -0.73 12.08
C ARG A 164 6.18 0.11 11.38
N PHE A 165 7.24 -0.52 10.86
CA PHE A 165 8.27 0.14 10.07
C PHE A 165 7.66 0.91 8.89
N GLN A 166 6.78 0.29 8.10
CA GLN A 166 6.12 0.93 6.96
C GLN A 166 5.33 2.18 7.38
N SER A 167 4.50 2.09 8.44
CA SER A 167 3.74 3.23 8.95
C SER A 167 4.65 4.38 9.38
N HIS A 168 5.73 4.07 10.10
CA HIS A 168 6.68 5.08 10.56
C HIS A 168 7.48 5.69 9.40
N TYR A 169 7.88 4.88 8.43
CA TYR A 169 8.55 5.35 7.22
C TYR A 169 7.70 6.35 6.42
N LEU A 170 6.40 6.06 6.25
CA LEU A 170 5.46 6.98 5.59
C LEU A 170 5.31 8.31 6.34
N GLU A 171 5.35 8.27 7.68
CA GLU A 171 5.38 9.48 8.51
C GLU A 171 6.62 10.33 8.23
N CYS A 172 7.81 9.70 8.16
CA CYS A 172 9.07 10.38 7.81
C CYS A 172 9.01 11.00 6.40
N LEU A 173 8.50 10.26 5.42
CA LEU A 173 8.34 10.80 4.06
C LEU A 173 7.35 11.96 3.99
N THR A 174 6.30 11.93 4.83
CA THR A 174 5.35 13.07 4.93
C THR A 174 6.05 14.32 5.45
N GLN A 175 6.94 14.17 6.45
CA GLN A 175 7.77 15.28 6.93
C GLN A 175 8.74 15.77 5.85
N GLN A 176 9.42 14.86 5.15
CA GLN A 176 10.31 15.21 4.05
C GLN A 176 9.60 15.98 2.93
N ALA A 177 8.41 15.55 2.54
CA ALA A 177 7.62 16.26 1.54
C ALA A 177 7.34 17.72 1.97
N ARG A 178 6.98 17.93 3.23
CA ARG A 178 6.77 19.28 3.80
C ARG A 178 8.05 20.10 3.86
N MET A 179 9.15 19.53 4.37
CA MET A 179 10.45 20.20 4.47
C MET A 179 10.98 20.64 3.10
N ARG A 180 10.71 19.88 2.06
CA ARG A 180 11.11 20.16 0.68
C ARG A 180 10.07 20.94 -0.12
N HIS A 181 8.96 21.35 0.50
CA HIS A 181 7.83 22.04 -0.15
C HIS A 181 7.27 21.31 -1.37
N LEU A 182 7.22 19.96 -1.30
CA LEU A 182 6.70 19.12 -2.37
C LEU A 182 5.18 18.97 -2.27
N ASN A 183 4.49 19.04 -3.40
CA ASN A 183 3.04 18.86 -3.47
C ASN A 183 2.66 17.37 -3.54
N ILE A 184 3.07 16.60 -2.51
CA ILE A 184 2.84 15.15 -2.39
C ILE A 184 2.04 14.88 -1.12
N SER A 185 0.92 14.17 -1.23
CA SER A 185 0.20 13.62 -0.08
C SER A 185 0.51 12.14 0.11
N ILE A 186 0.58 11.71 1.37
CA ILE A 186 0.89 10.32 1.71
C ILE A 186 -0.23 9.77 2.59
N THR A 187 -0.75 8.59 2.23
CA THR A 187 -1.85 7.92 2.93
C THR A 187 -1.40 6.56 3.45
N ASP A 188 -1.36 6.41 4.76
CA ASP A 188 -1.14 5.13 5.45
C ASP A 188 -2.48 4.41 5.64
N ILE A 189 -2.69 3.32 4.91
CA ILE A 189 -3.92 2.51 4.96
C ILE A 189 -3.69 1.32 5.89
N ARG A 190 -4.48 1.27 6.97
CA ARG A 190 -4.38 0.24 8.02
C ARG A 190 -5.61 -0.66 8.04
N PRO A 191 -5.69 -1.71 7.20
CA PRO A 191 -6.77 -2.67 7.29
C PRO A 191 -6.58 -3.61 8.49
N GLY A 192 -7.71 -4.18 8.95
CA GLY A 192 -7.72 -5.39 9.77
C GLY A 192 -7.62 -6.64 8.91
N PHE A 193 -8.32 -7.71 9.31
CA PHE A 193 -8.39 -8.94 8.51
C PHE A 193 -9.27 -8.75 7.28
N VAL A 194 -8.73 -9.00 6.11
CA VAL A 194 -9.42 -8.88 4.82
C VAL A 194 -9.36 -10.22 4.10
N LYS A 195 -10.50 -10.72 3.61
CA LYS A 195 -10.60 -11.97 2.84
C LYS A 195 -9.75 -11.88 1.57
N THR A 196 -8.53 -12.42 1.64
CA THR A 196 -7.53 -12.41 0.58
C THR A 196 -6.70 -13.70 0.63
N ASP A 197 -5.90 -13.95 -0.40
CA ASP A 197 -4.96 -15.08 -0.45
C ASP A 197 -4.03 -15.11 0.78
N LEU A 198 -3.72 -13.94 1.37
CA LEU A 198 -2.81 -13.81 2.52
C LEU A 198 -3.32 -14.53 3.78
N ILE A 199 -4.62 -14.57 3.97
CA ILE A 199 -5.26 -15.22 5.14
C ILE A 199 -6.14 -16.42 4.74
N ALA A 200 -5.96 -16.92 3.52
CA ALA A 200 -6.72 -18.08 3.04
C ALA A 200 -6.51 -19.28 3.98
N GLY A 201 -7.62 -19.93 4.35
CA GLY A 201 -7.61 -21.05 5.29
C GLY A 201 -7.57 -20.66 6.77
N SER A 202 -7.51 -19.37 7.10
CA SER A 202 -7.55 -18.88 8.49
C SER A 202 -8.94 -18.37 8.87
N ASN A 203 -9.41 -18.73 10.06
CA ASN A 203 -10.73 -18.33 10.55
C ASN A 203 -10.62 -17.15 11.54
N TYR A 204 -10.26 -15.98 11.01
CA TYR A 204 -10.17 -14.76 11.82
C TYR A 204 -11.55 -14.12 12.02
N PRO A 205 -11.81 -13.52 13.19
CA PRO A 205 -13.02 -12.76 13.41
C PRO A 205 -13.05 -11.47 12.57
N LEU A 206 -14.24 -10.98 12.27
CA LEU A 206 -14.46 -9.68 11.61
C LEU A 206 -13.75 -9.52 10.25
N GLN A 207 -13.64 -10.59 9.46
CA GLN A 207 -13.05 -10.50 8.13
C GLN A 207 -13.86 -9.56 7.23
N LEU A 208 -13.16 -8.59 6.62
CA LEU A 208 -13.74 -7.63 5.69
C LEU A 208 -13.72 -8.16 4.25
N ASP A 209 -14.68 -7.74 3.45
CA ASP A 209 -14.66 -8.00 2.01
C ASP A 209 -13.66 -7.06 1.31
N ALA A 210 -12.87 -7.60 0.37
CA ALA A 210 -11.81 -6.84 -0.30
C ALA A 210 -12.37 -5.70 -1.19
N LYS A 211 -13.57 -5.84 -1.76
CA LYS A 211 -14.21 -4.80 -2.57
C LYS A 211 -14.66 -3.63 -1.69
N ASP A 212 -15.22 -3.89 -0.51
CA ASP A 212 -15.64 -2.82 0.40
C ASP A 212 -14.44 -2.11 1.02
N VAL A 213 -13.36 -2.86 1.29
CA VAL A 213 -12.06 -2.28 1.67
C VAL A 213 -11.55 -1.37 0.56
N ALA A 214 -11.55 -1.79 -0.71
CA ALA A 214 -11.12 -0.97 -1.85
C ALA A 214 -11.94 0.32 -1.96
N LYS A 215 -13.27 0.28 -1.80
CA LYS A 215 -14.13 1.48 -1.79
C LYS A 215 -13.73 2.45 -0.68
N SER A 216 -13.44 1.95 0.52
CA SER A 216 -13.00 2.77 1.65
C SER A 216 -11.63 3.40 1.40
N ILE A 217 -10.71 2.65 0.79
CA ILE A 217 -9.37 3.11 0.41
C ILE A 217 -9.44 4.24 -0.61
N VAL A 218 -10.13 4.01 -1.73
CA VAL A 218 -10.21 5.00 -2.81
C VAL A 218 -10.83 6.31 -2.30
N ARG A 219 -11.88 6.24 -1.48
CA ARG A 219 -12.45 7.44 -0.81
C ARG A 219 -11.45 8.14 0.13
N ALA A 220 -10.58 7.40 0.81
CA ALA A 220 -9.57 7.97 1.70
C ALA A 220 -8.47 8.69 0.90
N VAL A 221 -8.03 8.09 -0.20
CA VAL A 221 -7.07 8.68 -1.15
C VAL A 221 -7.63 9.95 -1.79
N GLU A 222 -8.86 9.90 -2.32
CA GLU A 222 -9.54 11.06 -2.91
C GLU A 222 -9.69 12.24 -1.93
N LYS A 223 -9.84 11.93 -0.63
CA LYS A 223 -9.94 12.94 0.44
C LYS A 223 -8.59 13.37 1.03
N GLY A 224 -7.47 12.86 0.52
CA GLY A 224 -6.13 13.18 1.02
C GLY A 224 -5.92 12.83 2.50
N LYS A 225 -6.52 11.73 2.99
CA LYS A 225 -6.36 11.30 4.39
C LYS A 225 -4.93 10.82 4.65
N SER A 226 -4.26 11.35 5.66
CA SER A 226 -2.90 10.91 6.03
C SER A 226 -2.87 9.49 6.61
N VAL A 227 -3.86 9.12 7.40
CA VAL A 227 -4.03 7.77 7.98
C VAL A 227 -5.47 7.33 7.85
N LYS A 228 -5.68 6.07 7.44
CA LYS A 228 -7.00 5.45 7.39
C LYS A 228 -6.98 4.04 7.96
N VAL A 229 -7.51 3.86 9.16
CA VAL A 229 -7.91 2.52 9.65
C VAL A 229 -9.20 2.15 8.93
N ILE A 230 -9.20 0.97 8.30
CA ILE A 230 -10.37 0.47 7.57
C ILE A 230 -11.31 -0.20 8.55
N ASP A 231 -12.59 0.22 8.52
CA ASP A 231 -13.65 -0.16 9.43
C ASP A 231 -13.52 0.43 10.84
N TRP A 232 -14.64 0.94 11.37
CA TRP A 232 -14.69 1.62 12.67
C TRP A 232 -14.41 0.68 13.85
N ARG A 233 -14.76 -0.62 13.73
CA ARG A 233 -14.51 -1.65 14.75
C ARG A 233 -13.01 -1.84 14.97
N TYR A 234 -12.24 -1.88 13.88
CA TYR A 234 -10.78 -1.92 13.96
C TYR A 234 -10.18 -0.60 14.43
N ALA A 235 -10.80 0.54 14.10
CA ALA A 235 -10.35 1.84 14.62
C ALA A 235 -10.50 1.90 16.16
N LEU A 236 -11.63 1.43 16.68
CA LEU A 236 -11.85 1.31 18.13
C LEU A 236 -10.85 0.33 18.76
N LEU A 237 -10.62 -0.83 18.15
CA LEU A 237 -9.65 -1.82 18.63
C LEU A 237 -8.23 -1.22 18.72
N VAL A 238 -7.79 -0.54 17.67
CA VAL A 238 -6.48 0.12 17.61
C VAL A 238 -6.37 1.20 18.69
N PHE A 239 -7.42 1.99 18.88
CA PHE A 239 -7.47 2.99 19.94
C PHE A 239 -7.31 2.34 21.32
N LEU A 240 -8.06 1.30 21.64
CA LEU A 240 -7.95 0.56 22.90
C LEU A 240 -6.56 -0.06 23.06
N TRP A 241 -5.98 -0.66 22.01
CA TRP A 241 -4.63 -1.19 22.05
C TRP A 241 -3.59 -0.11 22.37
N SER A 242 -3.75 1.10 21.85
CA SER A 242 -2.81 2.20 22.09
C SER A 242 -2.74 2.60 23.56
N LEU A 243 -3.82 2.45 24.32
CA LEU A 243 -3.90 2.77 25.74
C LEU A 243 -3.21 1.73 26.64
N ILE A 244 -2.98 0.50 26.15
CA ILE A 244 -2.36 -0.55 26.94
C ILE A 244 -0.86 -0.26 27.10
N PRO A 245 -0.32 -0.11 28.33
CA PRO A 245 1.10 0.09 28.55
C PRO A 245 1.93 -1.10 28.04
N ARG A 246 3.18 -0.82 27.61
CA ARG A 246 4.07 -1.85 27.05
C ARG A 246 4.27 -3.05 27.99
N TRP A 247 4.44 -2.80 29.28
CA TRP A 247 4.68 -3.86 30.26
C TRP A 247 3.48 -4.79 30.46
N VAL A 248 2.24 -4.29 30.27
CA VAL A 248 1.04 -5.12 30.24
C VAL A 248 1.00 -5.91 28.91
N TRP A 249 1.13 -5.21 27.78
CA TRP A 249 1.03 -5.82 26.46
C TRP A 249 1.98 -7.01 26.26
N THR A 250 3.25 -6.87 26.69
CA THR A 250 4.25 -7.93 26.57
C THR A 250 4.00 -9.16 27.44
N ARG A 251 3.08 -9.08 28.40
CA ARG A 251 2.65 -10.21 29.23
C ARG A 251 1.35 -10.86 28.75
N MET A 252 0.63 -10.20 27.82
CA MET A 252 -0.59 -10.74 27.28
C MET A 252 -0.28 -11.88 26.30
N MET A 253 -0.91 -13.03 26.50
CA MET A 253 -0.88 -14.14 25.54
C MET A 253 -1.92 -13.87 24.44
N ILE A 254 -1.54 -13.12 23.41
CA ILE A 254 -2.40 -12.87 22.25
C ILE A 254 -2.20 -14.03 21.29
N ALA A 255 -2.91 -15.13 21.57
CA ALA A 255 -3.01 -16.27 20.69
C ALA A 255 -4.29 -16.11 19.84
N LYS A 256 -4.11 -16.19 18.48
CA LYS A 256 -5.15 -16.21 17.42
C LYS A 256 -6.24 -15.13 17.48
#